data_e3dabefcee94ffa5f7e45d9e325443cd
#
_entry.id   e3dabefcee94ffa5f7e45d9e325443cd
#
_cell.length_a   1.000
_cell.length_b   1.000
_cell.length_c   1.000
_cell.angle_alpha   90.00
_cell.angle_beta   90.00
_cell.angle_gamma   90.00
#
_symmetry.space_group_name_H-M   'P 1'
#
loop_
_entity.id
_entity.type
_entity.pdbx_description
1 polymer ?
#
loop_
_entity_poly.entity_id
_entity_poly.type
_entity_poly.pdbx_seq_one_letter_code
_entity_poly.pdbx_strand_id
1 'polypeptide(L)'
;MVTQWQSLFYNDRFSHTHQRNANFVKLSEAMNVPARRTTKIGNLEEDLKWLIEGSGEGPALLEVVTDQKIPVLPMVPGGSALHEFLVYDPVKEKERRQRTRERSGR
;
A
#
# COMPACT_ATOMS: atom_id res chain seq x y z
N MET A 1 -0.78 -5.88 4.48
CA MET A 1 -1.57 -7.14 4.55
C MET A 1 -2.50 -7.16 5.77
N VAL A 2 -2.03 -7.03 7.01
CA VAL A 2 -2.90 -7.08 8.22
C VAL A 2 -4.03 -6.04 8.19
N THR A 3 -3.76 -4.81 7.78
CA THR A 3 -4.79 -3.77 7.58
C THR A 3 -5.90 -4.22 6.63
N GLN A 4 -5.55 -4.92 5.54
CA GLN A 4 -6.53 -5.47 4.59
C GLN A 4 -7.42 -6.53 5.26
N TRP A 5 -6.85 -7.40 6.08
CA TRP A 5 -7.62 -8.39 6.83
C TRP A 5 -8.58 -7.74 7.82
N GLN A 6 -8.11 -6.74 8.56
CA GLN A 6 -8.96 -6.00 9.49
C GLN A 6 -10.09 -5.25 8.77
N SER A 7 -9.82 -4.78 7.56
CA SER A 7 -10.83 -4.16 6.71
C SER A 7 -11.85 -5.16 6.19
N LEU A 8 -11.42 -6.26 5.60
CA LEU A 8 -12.30 -7.23 4.93
C LEU A 8 -13.13 -8.08 5.92
N PHE A 9 -12.53 -8.50 7.04
CA PHE A 9 -13.12 -9.51 7.92
C PHE A 9 -13.52 -8.98 9.30
N TYR A 10 -13.02 -7.79 9.70
CA TYR A 10 -13.24 -7.23 11.04
C TYR A 10 -13.91 -5.84 11.02
N ASN A 11 -14.61 -5.49 9.95
CA ASN A 11 -15.38 -4.25 9.83
C ASN A 11 -14.56 -2.97 10.11
N ASP A 12 -13.35 -2.87 9.57
CA ASP A 12 -12.42 -1.75 9.75
C ASP A 12 -12.06 -1.49 11.23
N ARG A 13 -12.11 -2.52 12.08
CA ARG A 13 -11.60 -2.41 13.45
C ARG A 13 -10.10 -2.57 13.45
N PHE A 14 -9.40 -1.46 13.26
CA PHE A 14 -7.95 -1.43 13.17
C PHE A 14 -7.29 -1.46 14.55
N SER A 15 -6.23 -2.25 14.69
CA SER A 15 -5.38 -2.30 15.88
C SER A 15 -3.92 -2.31 15.45
N HIS A 16 -3.18 -1.24 15.75
CA HIS A 16 -1.75 -1.07 15.48
C HIS A 16 -1.30 -1.31 14.02
N THR A 17 -2.19 -1.11 13.04
CA THR A 17 -1.90 -1.32 11.61
C THR A 17 -1.72 -0.02 10.83
N HIS A 18 -2.12 1.13 11.40
CA HIS A 18 -1.87 2.46 10.85
C HIS A 18 -0.58 3.00 11.47
N GLN A 19 0.55 2.72 10.83
CA GLN A 19 1.85 3.13 11.32
C GLN A 19 2.27 4.46 10.71
N ARG A 20 3.01 5.25 11.49
CA ARG A 20 3.77 6.40 10.98
C ARG A 20 5.15 5.91 10.55
N ASN A 21 5.38 5.89 9.26
CA ASN A 21 6.68 5.54 8.72
C ASN A 21 7.67 6.71 8.88
N ALA A 22 8.94 6.37 9.05
CA ALA A 22 10.02 7.33 8.94
C ALA A 22 10.07 7.92 7.51
N ASN A 23 10.74 9.05 7.34
CA ASN A 23 11.07 9.53 6.01
C ASN A 23 12.25 8.70 5.47
N PHE A 24 11.94 7.69 4.66
CA PHE A 24 12.94 6.74 4.16
C PHE A 24 13.97 7.41 3.24
N VAL A 25 13.58 8.44 2.49
CA VAL A 25 14.53 9.20 1.66
C VAL A 25 15.57 9.88 2.54
N LYS A 26 15.14 10.62 3.56
CA LYS A 26 16.09 11.28 4.49
C LYS A 26 16.94 10.27 5.27
N LEU A 27 16.37 9.15 5.64
CA LEU A 27 17.13 8.08 6.31
C LEU A 27 18.22 7.52 5.39
N SER A 28 17.90 7.26 4.14
CA SER A 28 18.84 6.77 3.13
C SER A 28 19.97 7.78 2.86
N GLU A 29 19.60 9.05 2.69
CA GLU A 29 20.55 10.14 2.50
C GLU A 29 21.52 10.29 3.69
N ALA A 30 21.01 10.14 4.93
CA ALA A 30 21.84 10.15 6.12
C ALA A 30 22.85 8.99 6.18
N MET A 31 22.57 7.91 5.45
CA MET A 31 23.48 6.77 5.27
C MET A 31 24.36 6.89 4.03
N ASN A 32 24.37 8.05 3.36
CA ASN A 32 25.06 8.32 2.10
C ASN A 32 24.60 7.42 0.95
N VAL A 33 23.33 6.98 0.97
CA VAL A 33 22.72 6.20 -0.10
C VAL A 33 21.77 7.12 -0.89
N PRO A 34 21.98 7.32 -2.21
CA PRO A 34 21.08 8.11 -3.04
C PRO A 34 19.64 7.59 -2.96
N ALA A 35 18.68 8.50 -2.82
CA ALA A 35 17.28 8.10 -2.67
C ALA A 35 16.34 9.02 -3.45
N ARG A 36 15.27 8.44 -3.96
CA ARG A 36 14.14 9.16 -4.57
C ARG A 36 12.82 8.69 -3.98
N ARG A 37 11.80 9.54 -4.13
CA ARG A 37 10.40 9.18 -3.80
C ARG A 37 9.51 9.46 -4.99
N THR A 38 8.75 8.47 -5.43
CA THR A 38 7.69 8.66 -6.43
C THR A 38 6.30 8.52 -5.80
N THR A 39 5.44 9.48 -6.12
CA THR A 39 4.05 9.56 -5.65
C THR A 39 3.04 9.53 -6.80
N LYS A 40 3.53 9.64 -8.03
CA LYS A 40 2.71 9.69 -9.25
C LYS A 40 3.12 8.57 -10.19
N ILE A 41 2.14 7.85 -10.70
CA ILE A 41 2.38 6.75 -11.64
C ILE A 41 3.13 7.20 -12.91
N GLY A 42 2.91 8.44 -13.37
CA GLY A 42 3.59 8.98 -14.54
C GLY A 42 5.11 9.15 -14.37
N ASN A 43 5.60 9.24 -13.14
CA ASN A 43 7.03 9.37 -12.86
C ASN A 43 7.71 8.02 -12.60
N LEU A 44 6.92 6.94 -12.44
CA LEU A 44 7.43 5.65 -12.00
C LEU A 44 8.46 5.06 -12.96
N GLU A 45 8.23 5.18 -14.26
CA GLU A 45 9.14 4.65 -15.27
C GLU A 45 10.51 5.36 -15.22
N GLU A 46 10.51 6.68 -15.12
CA GLU A 46 11.74 7.47 -15.01
C GLU A 46 12.50 7.15 -13.72
N ASP A 47 11.79 7.07 -12.60
CA ASP A 47 12.39 6.77 -11.31
C ASP A 47 12.93 5.33 -11.23
N LEU A 48 12.28 4.37 -11.90
CA LEU A 48 12.80 3.01 -12.05
C LEU A 48 14.04 2.96 -12.93
N LYS A 49 14.07 3.70 -14.05
CA LYS A 49 15.27 3.81 -14.88
C LYS A 49 16.42 4.40 -14.08
N TRP A 50 16.15 5.47 -13.32
CA TRP A 50 17.16 6.03 -12.43
C TRP A 50 17.69 5.02 -11.41
N LEU A 51 16.82 4.21 -10.79
CA LEU A 51 17.20 3.20 -9.80
C LEU A 51 18.16 2.15 -10.42
N ILE A 52 17.90 1.74 -11.67
CA ILE A 52 18.62 0.65 -12.33
C ILE A 52 19.90 1.16 -13.03
N GLU A 53 19.82 2.31 -13.69
CA GLU A 53 20.85 2.80 -14.59
C GLU A 53 21.60 4.04 -14.07
N GLY A 54 20.93 4.89 -13.30
CA GLY A 54 21.38 6.21 -12.92
C GLY A 54 21.89 6.36 -11.49
N SER A 55 21.89 5.29 -10.69
CA SER A 55 22.31 5.35 -9.28
C SER A 55 23.82 5.26 -9.08
N GLY A 56 24.61 5.04 -10.14
CA GLY A 56 26.05 4.80 -10.07
C GLY A 56 26.39 3.36 -9.69
N GLU A 57 27.63 3.12 -9.22
CA GLU A 57 28.11 1.77 -8.86
C GLU A 57 27.70 1.34 -7.45
N GLY A 58 26.94 2.15 -6.72
CA GLY A 58 26.56 1.90 -5.34
C GLY A 58 25.08 1.54 -5.15
N PRO A 59 24.66 1.29 -3.91
CA PRO A 59 23.26 1.08 -3.60
C PRO A 59 22.43 2.35 -3.81
N ALA A 60 21.15 2.19 -4.16
CA ALA A 60 20.19 3.28 -4.25
C ALA A 60 18.84 2.85 -3.68
N LEU A 61 18.02 3.82 -3.27
CA LEU A 61 16.69 3.57 -2.74
C LEU A 61 15.63 4.34 -3.53
N LEU A 62 14.59 3.64 -3.95
CA LEU A 62 13.38 4.26 -4.50
C LEU A 62 12.19 3.95 -3.59
N GLU A 63 11.63 4.99 -2.98
CA GLU A 63 10.39 4.90 -2.21
C GLU A 63 9.19 5.12 -3.13
N VAL A 64 8.37 4.09 -3.30
CA VAL A 64 7.12 4.16 -4.07
C VAL A 64 5.95 4.29 -3.11
N VAL A 65 5.24 5.42 -3.15
CA VAL A 65 4.06 5.66 -2.31
C VAL A 65 2.84 5.05 -2.98
N THR A 66 2.32 3.98 -2.39
CA THR A 66 1.14 3.26 -2.88
C THR A 66 -0.13 3.68 -2.15
N ASP A 67 -1.31 3.44 -2.75
CA ASP A 67 -2.58 3.67 -2.07
C ASP A 67 -2.78 2.62 -0.97
N GLN A 68 -2.93 3.09 0.27
CA GLN A 68 -3.12 2.24 1.45
C GLN A 68 -4.51 1.59 1.52
N LYS A 69 -5.47 2.08 0.74
CA LYS A 69 -6.88 1.67 0.84
C LYS A 69 -7.29 0.62 -0.19
N ILE A 70 -6.46 0.36 -1.18
CA ILE A 70 -6.73 -0.64 -2.20
C ILE A 70 -6.25 -2.00 -1.70
N PRO A 71 -7.16 -2.98 -1.52
CA PRO A 71 -6.78 -4.31 -1.10
C PRO A 71 -6.04 -5.05 -2.24
N VAL A 72 -5.16 -5.98 -1.86
CA VAL A 72 -4.50 -6.88 -2.83
C VAL A 72 -5.47 -8.00 -3.17
N LEU A 73 -6.16 -7.85 -4.28
CA LEU A 73 -7.15 -8.80 -4.81
C LEU A 73 -6.81 -9.15 -6.27
N PRO A 74 -7.19 -10.34 -6.75
CA PRO A 74 -8.01 -11.37 -6.08
C PRO A 74 -7.23 -12.17 -5.02
N MET A 75 -7.96 -12.69 -4.03
CA MET A 75 -7.39 -13.61 -3.04
C MET A 75 -8.39 -14.71 -2.66
N VAL A 76 -7.90 -15.89 -2.33
CA VAL A 76 -8.71 -16.96 -1.75
C VAL A 76 -8.65 -16.83 -0.23
N PRO A 77 -9.80 -16.63 0.48
CA PRO A 77 -9.81 -16.63 1.93
C PRO A 77 -9.44 -18.01 2.50
N GLY A 78 -8.83 -18.02 3.69
CA GLY A 78 -8.56 -19.27 4.39
C GLY A 78 -9.84 -20.07 4.64
N GLY A 79 -9.83 -21.35 4.29
CA GLY A 79 -10.99 -22.25 4.39
C GLY A 79 -11.94 -22.23 3.20
N SER A 80 -11.73 -21.36 2.20
CA SER A 80 -12.52 -21.32 0.97
C SER A 80 -11.93 -22.22 -0.11
N ALA A 81 -12.78 -22.69 -1.04
CA ALA A 81 -12.36 -23.41 -2.24
C ALA A 81 -11.69 -22.45 -3.24
N LEU A 82 -10.86 -22.99 -4.15
CA LEU A 82 -10.11 -22.17 -5.14
C LEU A 82 -10.99 -21.33 -6.06
N HIS A 83 -12.24 -21.71 -6.29
CA HIS A 83 -13.20 -20.95 -7.09
C HIS A 83 -13.97 -19.89 -6.28
N GLU A 84 -13.83 -19.88 -4.95
CA GLU A 84 -14.48 -18.92 -4.03
C GLU A 84 -13.52 -17.78 -3.69
N PHE A 85 -12.90 -17.18 -4.69
CA PHE A 85 -11.98 -16.09 -4.46
C PHE A 85 -12.69 -14.72 -4.39
N LEU A 86 -12.12 -13.84 -3.55
CA LEU A 86 -12.56 -12.45 -3.46
C LEU A 86 -11.96 -11.65 -4.62
N VAL A 87 -12.80 -10.89 -5.31
CA VAL A 87 -12.40 -9.93 -6.34
C VAL A 87 -12.65 -8.50 -5.87
N TYR A 88 -11.89 -7.56 -6.41
CA TYR A 88 -12.15 -6.15 -6.16
C TYR A 88 -13.42 -5.71 -6.88
N ASP A 89 -14.39 -5.27 -6.08
CA ASP A 89 -15.65 -4.68 -6.57
C ASP A 89 -15.72 -3.22 -6.06
N PRO A 90 -15.56 -2.23 -6.93
CA PRO A 90 -15.53 -0.83 -6.53
C PRO A 90 -16.86 -0.35 -5.94
N VAL A 91 -17.99 -0.96 -6.31
CA VAL A 91 -19.31 -0.60 -5.78
C VAL A 91 -19.44 -1.08 -4.34
N LYS A 92 -19.17 -2.36 -4.09
CA LYS A 92 -19.20 -2.94 -2.75
C LYS A 92 -18.20 -2.28 -1.82
N GLU A 93 -17.03 -1.93 -2.32
CA GLU A 93 -16.00 -1.22 -1.54
C GLU A 93 -16.47 0.18 -1.15
N LYS A 94 -17.13 0.91 -2.06
CA LYS A 94 -17.71 2.23 -1.78
C LYS A 94 -18.80 2.16 -0.72
N GLU A 95 -19.70 1.21 -0.83
CA GLU A 95 -20.77 0.96 0.17
C GLU A 95 -20.20 0.58 1.54
N ARG A 96 -19.19 -0.28 1.56
CA ARG A 96 -18.48 -0.66 2.77
C ARG A 96 -17.87 0.55 3.47
N ARG A 97 -17.18 1.42 2.72
CA ARG A 97 -16.57 2.65 3.25
C ARG A 97 -17.62 3.64 3.77
N GLN A 98 -18.77 3.74 3.13
CA GLN A 98 -19.87 4.58 3.61
C GLN A 98 -20.41 4.08 4.95
N ARG A 99 -20.73 2.79 5.06
CA ARG A 99 -21.19 2.19 6.32
C ARG A 99 -20.20 2.39 7.47
N THR A 100 -18.91 2.30 7.19
CA THR A 100 -17.87 2.54 8.21
C THR A 100 -17.86 3.99 8.68
N ARG A 101 -18.01 4.97 7.78
CA ARG A 101 -18.08 6.39 8.14
C ARG A 101 -19.29 6.72 9.02
N GLU A 102 -20.46 6.19 8.68
CA GLU A 102 -21.68 6.38 9.45
C GLU A 102 -21.57 5.81 10.88
N ARG A 103 -20.84 4.71 11.05
CA ARG A 103 -20.59 4.10 12.38
C ARG A 103 -19.54 4.83 13.19
N SER A 104 -18.57 5.46 12.56
CA SER A 104 -17.49 6.22 13.24
C SER A 104 -17.91 7.64 13.62
N GLY A 105 -19.00 8.15 13.07
CA GLY A 105 -19.58 9.47 13.35
C GLY A 105 -20.59 9.50 14.50
N ARG A 106 -20.68 8.43 15.30
CA ARG A 106 -21.51 8.38 16.52
C ARG A 106 -20.69 8.49 17.78
#